data_385948eb56d07971a8aa81abb6b234cf
#
_entry.id   385948eb56d07971a8aa81abb6b234cf
#
_cell.length_a   1.000
_cell.length_b   1.000
_cell.length_c   1.000
_cell.angle_alpha   90.00
_cell.angle_beta   90.00
_cell.angle_gamma   90.00
#
_symmetry.space_group_name_H-M   'P 1'
#
loop_
_entity.id
_entity.type
_entity.pdbx_description
1 polymer ?
#
loop_
_entity_poly.entity_id
_entity_poly.type
_entity_poly.pdbx_seq_one_letter_code
_entity_poly.pdbx_strand_id
1 'polypeptide(L)'
;ACLVGSEMCIRDRNYVERIRENFSKLNDDDVIVIAGDISWGMSLEQSLPDFQFIDALPGRKILLKGNHDYWWGTASKMKKFFAEHDITTLDILYNNAFFYGGHAICGTRGWFYEEDAAGTHTGKMLAREALRLEASLKAAEGKPIYCFLHYPPIYQGYKCPEMLELLDKYEVERCYYGHLHGYTHRRAFEGMREKTEYALIAADYVAFQPVKICN
;
A
#
# COMPACT_ATOMS: atom_id res chain seq x y z
N ALA A 1 -5.02 -2.72 2.64
CA ALA A 1 -5.91 -3.50 1.77
C ALA A 1 -5.99 -2.84 0.40
N CYS A 2 -6.08 -3.63 -0.66
CA CYS A 2 -6.42 -3.13 -2.00
C CYS A 2 -7.95 -2.99 -2.05
N LEU A 3 -8.49 -1.78 -2.11
CA LEU A 3 -9.92 -1.55 -1.86
C LEU A 3 -10.78 -1.51 -3.10
N VAL A 4 -10.26 -1.08 -4.25
CA VAL A 4 -11.08 -0.91 -5.45
C VAL A 4 -10.23 -1.25 -6.68
N GLY A 5 -10.74 -2.07 -7.58
CA GLY A 5 -10.28 -2.08 -8.95
C GLY A 5 -9.33 -3.18 -9.42
N SER A 6 -8.96 -4.17 -8.63
CA SER A 6 -8.37 -5.35 -9.27
C SER A 6 -9.44 -6.12 -10.05
N GLU A 7 -9.11 -6.68 -11.22
CA GLU A 7 -10.04 -7.54 -11.98
C GLU A 7 -10.62 -8.69 -11.14
N MET A 8 -9.95 -9.06 -10.06
CA MET A 8 -10.37 -10.07 -9.10
C MET A 8 -11.37 -9.52 -8.07
N CYS A 9 -11.22 -8.25 -7.63
CA CYS A 9 -12.21 -7.62 -6.75
C CYS A 9 -13.56 -7.41 -7.47
N ILE A 10 -13.54 -7.14 -8.79
CA ILE A 10 -14.77 -7.03 -9.61
C ILE A 10 -15.51 -8.38 -9.71
N ARG A 11 -14.81 -9.51 -9.59
CA ARG A 11 -15.42 -10.85 -9.57
C ARG A 11 -16.04 -11.22 -8.22
N ASP A 12 -15.61 -10.56 -7.15
CA ASP A 12 -16.16 -10.76 -5.81
C ASP A 12 -17.47 -9.98 -5.68
N ARG A 13 -18.58 -10.67 -5.74
CA ARG A 13 -19.91 -10.04 -5.63
C ARG A 13 -20.04 -9.34 -4.29
N ASN A 14 -20.55 -8.10 -4.29
CA ASN A 14 -20.82 -7.28 -3.10
C ASN A 14 -19.57 -6.84 -2.31
N TYR A 15 -18.42 -6.65 -2.97
CA TYR A 15 -17.22 -6.19 -2.27
C TYR A 15 -17.38 -4.81 -1.63
N VAL A 16 -18.14 -3.91 -2.26
CA VAL A 16 -18.41 -2.56 -1.74
C VAL A 16 -19.17 -2.62 -0.42
N GLU A 17 -20.21 -3.45 -0.34
CA GLU A 17 -21.00 -3.66 0.86
C GLU A 17 -20.17 -4.29 1.97
N ARG A 18 -19.32 -5.27 1.62
CA ARG A 18 -18.39 -5.91 2.57
C ARG A 18 -17.38 -4.91 3.14
N ILE A 19 -16.82 -4.02 2.31
CA ILE A 19 -15.94 -2.95 2.76
C ILE A 19 -16.70 -2.04 3.74
N ARG A 20 -17.89 -1.56 3.38
CA ARG A 20 -18.71 -0.70 4.26
C ARG A 20 -18.99 -1.36 5.60
N GLU A 21 -19.44 -2.61 5.59
CA GLU A 21 -19.74 -3.36 6.82
C GLU A 21 -18.50 -3.55 7.70
N ASN A 22 -17.37 -3.90 7.11
CA ASN A 22 -16.15 -4.14 7.86
C ASN A 22 -15.54 -2.83 8.39
N PHE A 23 -15.57 -1.75 7.61
CA PHE A 23 -15.09 -0.45 8.03
C PHE A 23 -16.01 0.23 9.04
N SER A 24 -17.32 -0.05 9.05
CA SER A 24 -18.23 0.49 10.07
C SER A 24 -17.89 0.09 11.51
N LYS A 25 -17.01 -0.89 11.68
CA LYS A 25 -16.50 -1.35 12.99
C LYS A 25 -15.30 -0.53 13.49
N LEU A 26 -14.78 0.35 12.65
CA LEU A 26 -13.67 1.25 12.97
C LEU A 26 -14.17 2.54 13.62
N ASN A 27 -13.28 3.22 14.33
CA ASN A 27 -13.51 4.53 14.89
C ASN A 27 -12.88 5.61 14.02
N ASP A 28 -13.31 6.85 14.20
CA ASP A 28 -12.77 8.01 13.45
C ASP A 28 -11.29 8.28 13.76
N ASP A 29 -10.79 7.85 14.92
CA ASP A 29 -9.39 7.98 15.33
C ASP A 29 -8.48 6.85 14.79
N ASP A 30 -9.05 5.82 14.16
CA ASP A 30 -8.27 4.74 13.57
C ASP A 30 -7.52 5.23 12.32
N VAL A 31 -6.31 4.68 12.11
CA VAL A 31 -5.48 4.95 10.93
C VAL A 31 -5.40 3.68 10.08
N ILE A 32 -5.78 3.81 8.82
CA ILE A 32 -5.86 2.70 7.87
C ILE A 32 -4.85 2.94 6.74
N VAL A 33 -3.99 1.96 6.46
CA VAL A 33 -3.11 2.01 5.29
C VAL A 33 -3.71 1.19 4.16
N ILE A 34 -3.85 1.81 2.98
CA ILE A 34 -4.32 1.17 1.76
C ILE A 34 -3.13 0.95 0.84
N ALA A 35 -2.73 -0.31 0.66
CA ALA A 35 -1.50 -0.69 0.00
C ALA A 35 -1.58 -0.71 -1.54
N GLY A 36 -2.20 0.32 -2.13
CA GLY A 36 -2.25 0.54 -3.58
C GLY A 36 -3.42 -0.12 -4.29
N ASP A 37 -3.51 0.13 -5.60
CA ASP A 37 -4.60 -0.25 -6.50
C ASP A 37 -5.96 0.25 -5.97
N ILE A 38 -6.01 1.56 -5.76
CA ILE A 38 -7.11 2.26 -5.10
C ILE A 38 -8.24 2.51 -6.09
N SER A 39 -7.91 2.93 -7.30
CA SER A 39 -8.87 3.23 -8.36
C SER A 39 -8.29 2.93 -9.75
N TRP A 40 -9.14 2.47 -10.64
CA TRP A 40 -8.81 2.24 -12.06
C TRP A 40 -9.02 3.47 -12.94
N GLY A 41 -9.37 4.61 -12.36
CA GLY A 41 -9.46 5.87 -13.07
C GLY A 41 -8.13 6.24 -13.74
N MET A 42 -8.19 6.75 -14.96
CA MET A 42 -7.00 7.20 -15.70
C MET A 42 -6.56 8.61 -15.29
N SER A 43 -7.40 9.32 -14.53
CA SER A 43 -7.13 10.66 -14.00
C SER A 43 -7.74 10.83 -12.61
N LEU A 44 -7.35 11.91 -11.91
CA LEU A 44 -7.91 12.25 -10.60
C LEU A 44 -9.44 12.44 -10.68
N GLU A 45 -9.91 13.08 -11.75
CA GLU A 45 -11.34 13.34 -11.96
C GLU A 45 -12.13 12.04 -12.15
N GLN A 46 -11.58 11.07 -12.89
CA GLN A 46 -12.22 9.76 -13.07
C GLN A 46 -12.21 8.94 -11.79
N SER A 47 -11.22 9.14 -10.93
CA SER A 47 -11.09 8.44 -9.64
C SER A 47 -11.86 9.11 -8.50
N LEU A 48 -12.45 10.29 -8.74
CA LEU A 48 -13.14 11.06 -7.70
C LEU A 48 -14.25 10.27 -6.97
N PRO A 49 -15.11 9.49 -7.66
CA PRO A 49 -16.13 8.71 -6.95
C PRO A 49 -15.54 7.67 -5.97
N ASP A 50 -14.39 7.06 -6.33
CA ASP A 50 -13.70 6.10 -5.47
C ASP A 50 -13.10 6.82 -4.25
N PHE A 51 -12.50 8.00 -4.45
CA PHE A 51 -11.98 8.81 -3.34
C PHE A 51 -13.08 9.24 -2.40
N GLN A 52 -14.22 9.70 -2.91
CA GLN A 52 -15.37 10.09 -2.08
C GLN A 52 -15.92 8.88 -1.30
N PHE A 53 -15.98 7.71 -1.94
CA PHE A 53 -16.39 6.49 -1.25
C PHE A 53 -15.44 6.16 -0.09
N ILE A 54 -14.12 6.20 -0.32
CA ILE A 54 -13.12 5.89 0.70
C ILE A 54 -13.10 6.97 1.79
N ASP A 55 -13.24 8.25 1.43
CA ASP A 55 -13.27 9.37 2.38
C ASP A 55 -14.45 9.26 3.35
N ALA A 56 -15.60 8.80 2.88
CA ALA A 56 -16.80 8.59 3.69
C ALA A 56 -16.71 7.40 4.67
N LEU A 57 -15.70 6.55 4.58
CA LEU A 57 -15.47 5.49 5.54
C LEU A 57 -14.82 6.04 6.82
N PRO A 58 -15.07 5.43 8.02
CA PRO A 58 -14.45 5.86 9.27
C PRO A 58 -12.93 5.82 9.24
N GLY A 59 -12.29 6.65 10.05
CA GLY A 59 -10.85 6.70 10.26
C GLY A 59 -10.10 7.48 9.17
N ARG A 60 -8.82 7.74 9.42
CA ARG A 60 -7.89 8.39 8.49
C ARG A 60 -7.25 7.36 7.57
N LYS A 61 -7.26 7.59 6.27
CA LYS A 61 -6.71 6.66 5.28
C LYS A 61 -5.40 7.20 4.70
N ILE A 62 -4.36 6.38 4.78
CA ILE A 62 -3.04 6.64 4.18
C ILE A 62 -2.95 5.81 2.90
N LEU A 63 -2.90 6.50 1.76
CA LEU A 63 -2.87 5.88 0.44
C LEU A 63 -1.45 5.67 -0.05
N LEU A 64 -1.15 4.47 -0.51
CA LEU A 64 0.07 4.06 -1.17
C LEU A 64 -0.22 3.78 -2.65
N LYS A 65 0.74 4.08 -3.53
CA LYS A 65 0.58 3.80 -4.97
C LYS A 65 0.63 2.31 -5.28
N GLY A 66 -0.33 1.80 -6.05
CA GLY A 66 -0.28 0.52 -6.74
C GLY A 66 0.16 0.61 -8.20
N ASN A 67 0.11 -0.49 -8.92
CA ASN A 67 0.45 -0.52 -10.34
C ASN A 67 -0.71 -0.06 -11.25
N HIS A 68 -1.95 -0.20 -10.80
CA HIS A 68 -3.14 0.24 -11.52
C HIS A 68 -3.62 1.66 -11.15
N ASP A 69 -2.94 2.34 -10.23
CA ASP A 69 -3.24 3.75 -9.90
C ASP A 69 -2.67 4.69 -10.96
N TYR A 70 -3.26 4.69 -12.18
CA TYR A 70 -2.83 5.49 -13.33
C TYR A 70 -3.03 6.99 -13.10
N TRP A 71 -3.99 7.36 -12.24
CA TRP A 71 -4.30 8.73 -11.81
C TRP A 71 -3.19 9.36 -10.95
N TRP A 72 -2.26 8.54 -10.43
CA TRP A 72 -1.26 8.97 -9.46
C TRP A 72 -0.29 10.01 -10.03
N GLY A 73 -0.32 11.20 -9.47
CA GLY A 73 0.54 12.34 -9.83
C GLY A 73 1.58 12.67 -8.76
N THR A 74 1.92 13.95 -8.67
CA THR A 74 2.72 14.46 -7.56
C THR A 74 1.88 14.58 -6.30
N ALA A 75 2.49 14.39 -5.11
CA ALA A 75 1.77 14.52 -3.84
C ALA A 75 1.06 15.89 -3.71
N SER A 76 1.70 16.97 -4.17
CA SER A 76 1.12 18.32 -4.15
C SER A 76 -0.13 18.42 -5.02
N LYS A 77 -0.11 17.84 -6.24
CA LYS A 77 -1.28 17.84 -7.15
C LYS A 77 -2.44 17.06 -6.53
N MET A 78 -2.17 15.88 -5.96
CA MET A 78 -3.19 15.04 -5.34
C MET A 78 -3.80 15.71 -4.11
N LYS A 79 -2.98 16.28 -3.22
CA LYS A 79 -3.46 17.01 -2.03
C LYS A 79 -4.31 18.22 -2.39
N LYS A 80 -3.91 18.97 -3.44
CA LYS A 80 -4.71 20.10 -3.95
C LYS A 80 -6.07 19.62 -4.45
N PHE A 81 -6.07 18.53 -5.24
CA PHE A 81 -7.32 17.94 -5.75
C PHE A 81 -8.23 17.47 -4.63
N PHE A 82 -7.71 16.82 -3.60
CA PHE A 82 -8.50 16.41 -2.44
C PHE A 82 -9.11 17.59 -1.71
N ALA A 83 -8.34 18.66 -1.50
CA ALA A 83 -8.86 19.88 -0.88
C ALA A 83 -9.95 20.56 -1.70
N GLU A 84 -9.84 20.59 -3.04
CA GLU A 84 -10.83 21.16 -3.95
C GLU A 84 -12.16 20.37 -3.99
N HIS A 85 -12.16 19.12 -3.50
CA HIS A 85 -13.32 18.23 -3.49
C HIS A 85 -13.77 17.82 -2.08
N ASP A 86 -13.36 18.59 -1.06
CA ASP A 86 -13.72 18.38 0.36
C ASP A 86 -13.34 16.96 0.87
N ILE A 87 -12.33 16.33 0.29
CA ILE A 87 -11.78 15.04 0.74
C ILE A 87 -10.79 15.34 1.87
N THR A 88 -11.12 14.92 3.09
CA THR A 88 -10.43 15.36 4.31
C THR A 88 -9.69 14.25 5.06
N THR A 89 -10.06 13.00 4.83
CA THR A 89 -9.50 11.84 5.56
C THR A 89 -8.43 11.08 4.79
N LEU A 90 -8.13 11.48 3.54
CA LEU A 90 -7.14 10.81 2.68
C LEU A 90 -5.79 11.51 2.71
N ASP A 91 -4.76 10.77 3.04
CA ASP A 91 -3.36 11.19 3.00
C ASP A 91 -2.54 10.35 2.00
N ILE A 92 -1.41 10.90 1.56
CA ILE A 92 -0.55 10.27 0.56
C ILE A 92 0.80 9.87 1.19
N LEU A 93 1.09 8.56 1.19
CA LEU A 93 2.41 8.02 1.53
C LEU A 93 3.30 8.04 0.28
N TYR A 94 4.20 9.02 0.22
CA TYR A 94 5.09 9.23 -0.91
C TYR A 94 6.37 9.95 -0.50
N ASN A 95 7.43 9.21 -0.28
CA ASN A 95 8.74 9.69 0.19
C ASN A 95 8.69 10.37 1.59
N ASN A 96 7.72 10.04 2.38
CA ASN A 96 7.47 10.55 3.73
C ASN A 96 7.16 9.40 4.68
N ALA A 97 6.95 9.71 5.95
CA ALA A 97 6.39 8.80 6.94
C ALA A 97 5.20 9.44 7.64
N PHE A 98 4.31 8.61 8.18
CA PHE A 98 3.29 8.99 9.15
C PHE A 98 3.60 8.33 10.49
N PHE A 99 3.03 8.82 11.57
CA PHE A 99 3.27 8.29 12.91
C PHE A 99 1.97 7.93 13.58
N TYR A 100 1.92 6.72 14.14
CA TYR A 100 0.77 6.23 14.89
C TYR A 100 1.21 5.18 15.91
N GLY A 101 0.64 5.21 17.14
CA GLY A 101 0.91 4.20 18.17
C GLY A 101 2.41 4.03 18.54
N GLY A 102 3.21 5.08 18.40
CA GLY A 102 4.66 5.03 18.66
C GLY A 102 5.51 4.50 17.50
N HIS A 103 4.89 4.09 16.39
CA HIS A 103 5.56 3.56 15.20
C HIS A 103 5.54 4.57 14.04
N ALA A 104 6.51 4.45 13.15
CA ALA A 104 6.53 5.11 11.86
C ALA A 104 5.87 4.20 10.81
N ILE A 105 4.94 4.75 10.05
CA ILE A 105 4.31 4.14 8.88
C ILE A 105 5.08 4.62 7.66
N CYS A 106 5.86 3.74 7.06
CA CYS A 106 6.70 3.99 5.90
C CYS A 106 6.27 3.13 4.72
N GLY A 107 6.70 3.47 3.52
CA GLY A 107 6.44 2.62 2.36
C GLY A 107 6.60 3.29 1.01
N THR A 108 6.48 2.45 -0.01
CA THR A 108 6.45 2.82 -1.43
C THR A 108 5.71 1.74 -2.22
N ARG A 109 5.50 1.99 -3.52
CA ARG A 109 4.96 0.95 -4.40
C ARG A 109 5.81 -0.34 -4.37
N GLY A 110 7.13 -0.23 -4.20
CA GLY A 110 8.04 -1.33 -4.37
C GLY A 110 8.23 -1.69 -5.85
N TRP A 111 8.89 -2.78 -6.10
CA TRP A 111 9.09 -3.33 -7.44
C TRP A 111 9.14 -4.84 -7.40
N PHE A 112 8.71 -5.43 -8.49
CA PHE A 112 8.62 -6.86 -8.67
C PHE A 112 9.42 -7.25 -9.93
N TYR A 113 10.27 -8.27 -9.83
CA TYR A 113 10.96 -8.84 -10.98
C TYR A 113 10.00 -9.79 -11.70
N GLU A 114 9.54 -9.42 -12.89
CA GLU A 114 9.01 -10.36 -13.87
C GLU A 114 10.19 -10.92 -14.67
N GLU A 115 10.25 -12.24 -14.84
CA GLU A 115 11.36 -12.92 -15.53
C GLU A 115 11.65 -12.38 -16.94
N ASP A 116 10.62 -11.87 -17.62
CA ASP A 116 10.72 -11.32 -18.98
C ASP A 116 11.14 -9.85 -19.04
N ALA A 117 11.31 -9.18 -17.91
CA ALA A 117 11.57 -7.74 -17.85
C ALA A 117 13.06 -7.39 -17.60
N ALA A 118 13.99 -8.24 -17.95
CA ALA A 118 15.45 -8.04 -17.78
C ALA A 118 16.05 -6.92 -18.67
N GLY A 119 15.30 -5.82 -18.88
CA GLY A 119 15.74 -4.67 -19.68
C GLY A 119 16.28 -3.53 -18.80
N THR A 120 17.07 -2.64 -19.43
CA THR A 120 17.61 -1.41 -18.81
C THR A 120 16.53 -0.51 -18.21
N HIS A 121 15.28 -0.62 -18.66
CA HIS A 121 14.14 0.12 -18.14
C HIS A 121 13.76 -0.36 -16.74
N THR A 122 13.68 -1.67 -16.52
CA THR A 122 13.35 -2.29 -15.22
C THR A 122 14.37 -1.90 -14.15
N GLY A 123 15.67 -1.93 -14.45
CA GLY A 123 16.71 -1.50 -13.52
C GLY A 123 16.59 -0.04 -13.07
N LYS A 124 16.23 0.88 -14.00
CA LYS A 124 15.99 2.29 -13.65
C LYS A 124 14.76 2.47 -12.77
N MET A 125 13.69 1.71 -13.03
CA MET A 125 12.49 1.77 -12.22
C MET A 125 12.73 1.24 -10.81
N LEU A 126 13.42 0.11 -10.69
CA LEU A 126 13.81 -0.49 -9.42
C LEU A 126 14.68 0.47 -8.58
N ALA A 127 15.73 1.04 -9.19
CA ALA A 127 16.59 2.01 -8.50
C ALA A 127 15.78 3.23 -7.98
N ARG A 128 14.80 3.70 -8.76
CA ARG A 128 13.91 4.80 -8.35
C ARG A 128 13.02 4.41 -7.17
N GLU A 129 12.45 3.21 -7.20
CA GLU A 129 11.61 2.72 -6.09
C GLU A 129 12.44 2.48 -4.82
N ALA A 130 13.68 1.99 -4.94
CA ALA A 130 14.61 1.86 -3.82
C ALA A 130 14.93 3.23 -3.18
N LEU A 131 15.20 4.26 -3.99
CA LEU A 131 15.39 5.61 -3.48
C LEU A 131 14.15 6.18 -2.78
N ARG A 132 12.96 5.89 -3.28
CA ARG A 132 11.70 6.30 -2.65
C ARG A 132 11.47 5.58 -1.32
N LEU A 133 11.73 4.27 -1.29
CA LEU A 133 11.64 3.50 -0.05
C LEU A 133 12.63 4.06 0.98
N GLU A 134 13.88 4.26 0.59
CA GLU A 134 14.88 4.80 1.50
C GLU A 134 14.50 6.19 2.04
N ALA A 135 13.95 7.06 1.20
CA ALA A 135 13.47 8.37 1.63
C ALA A 135 12.36 8.25 2.69
N SER A 136 11.40 7.32 2.49
CA SER A 136 10.33 7.07 3.44
C SER A 136 10.87 6.50 4.76
N LEU A 137 11.80 5.52 4.69
CA LEU A 137 12.40 4.90 5.88
C LEU A 137 13.25 5.90 6.68
N LYS A 138 14.00 6.80 6.01
CA LYS A 138 14.73 7.90 6.66
C LYS A 138 13.81 8.86 7.42
N ALA A 139 12.60 9.08 6.92
CA ALA A 139 11.61 9.95 7.55
C ALA A 139 10.98 9.32 8.83
N ALA A 140 11.35 8.10 9.21
CA ALA A 140 10.88 7.45 10.44
C ALA A 140 11.46 8.07 11.73
N GLU A 141 12.49 8.90 11.63
CA GLU A 141 13.08 9.63 12.76
C GLU A 141 13.48 8.73 13.96
N GLY A 142 13.97 7.53 13.65
CA GLY A 142 14.40 6.55 14.66
C GLY A 142 13.27 5.83 15.41
N LYS A 143 12.02 5.99 14.99
CA LYS A 143 10.91 5.20 15.53
C LYS A 143 10.91 3.77 14.97
N PRO A 144 10.37 2.78 15.69
CA PRO A 144 10.08 1.46 15.14
C PRO A 144 9.24 1.57 13.86
N ILE A 145 9.52 0.75 12.85
CA ILE A 145 8.97 0.93 11.51
C ILE A 145 8.02 -0.20 11.14
N TYR A 146 6.80 0.16 10.73
CA TYR A 146 5.93 -0.66 9.91
C TYR A 146 6.00 -0.18 8.46
N CYS A 147 6.48 -1.03 7.57
CA CYS A 147 6.65 -0.74 6.16
C CYS A 147 5.50 -1.32 5.35
N PHE A 148 4.99 -0.54 4.40
CA PHE A 148 3.94 -0.96 3.48
C PHE A 148 4.45 -0.87 2.05
N LEU A 149 4.31 -1.97 1.32
CA LEU A 149 4.64 -2.07 -0.09
C LEU A 149 3.39 -2.48 -0.88
N HIS A 150 3.29 -2.05 -2.15
CA HIS A 150 2.29 -2.64 -3.03
C HIS A 150 2.79 -3.99 -3.55
N TYR A 151 3.95 -4.00 -4.19
CA TYR A 151 4.55 -5.23 -4.68
C TYR A 151 5.20 -6.06 -3.56
N PRO A 152 5.06 -7.40 -3.59
CA PRO A 152 5.75 -8.26 -2.65
C PRO A 152 7.28 -8.20 -2.85
N PRO A 153 8.09 -8.00 -1.80
CA PRO A 153 9.54 -8.03 -1.93
C PRO A 153 10.10 -9.44 -2.05
N ILE A 154 9.28 -10.44 -1.73
CA ILE A 154 9.55 -11.88 -1.90
C ILE A 154 8.31 -12.54 -2.50
N TYR A 155 8.50 -13.28 -3.60
CA TYR A 155 7.41 -13.95 -4.28
C TYR A 155 7.90 -15.16 -5.06
N GLN A 156 7.31 -16.33 -4.87
CA GLN A 156 7.67 -17.57 -5.57
C GLN A 156 9.16 -17.95 -5.51
N GLY A 157 9.85 -17.60 -4.44
CA GLY A 157 11.30 -17.78 -4.32
C GLY A 157 12.14 -16.65 -4.91
N TYR A 158 11.55 -15.75 -5.72
CA TYR A 158 12.21 -14.52 -6.15
C TYR A 158 12.32 -13.55 -4.98
N LYS A 159 13.43 -12.85 -4.93
CA LYS A 159 13.71 -11.82 -3.94
C LYS A 159 14.08 -10.54 -4.67
N CYS A 160 13.66 -9.41 -4.15
CA CYS A 160 14.09 -8.10 -4.59
C CYS A 160 15.19 -7.60 -3.64
N PRO A 161 16.48 -7.81 -3.95
CA PRO A 161 17.58 -7.50 -3.02
C PRO A 161 17.55 -6.06 -2.56
N GLU A 162 17.31 -5.12 -3.48
CA GLU A 162 17.32 -3.68 -3.20
C GLU A 162 16.29 -3.28 -2.16
N MET A 163 15.11 -3.90 -2.19
CA MET A 163 14.07 -3.66 -1.18
C MET A 163 14.44 -4.33 0.14
N LEU A 164 14.87 -5.60 0.09
CA LEU A 164 15.20 -6.37 1.28
C LEU A 164 16.37 -5.78 2.05
N GLU A 165 17.44 -5.34 1.36
CA GLU A 165 18.58 -4.67 1.98
C GLU A 165 18.19 -3.40 2.71
N LEU A 166 17.24 -2.62 2.18
CA LEU A 166 16.72 -1.44 2.85
C LEU A 166 15.88 -1.79 4.08
N LEU A 167 15.01 -2.81 3.99
CA LEU A 167 14.23 -3.25 5.14
C LEU A 167 15.14 -3.75 6.27
N ASP A 168 16.18 -4.51 5.94
CA ASP A 168 17.17 -4.99 6.90
C ASP A 168 18.00 -3.83 7.49
N LYS A 169 18.50 -2.91 6.66
CA LYS A 169 19.30 -1.74 7.05
C LYS A 169 18.59 -0.82 8.05
N TYR A 170 17.29 -0.63 7.84
CA TYR A 170 16.47 0.25 8.71
C TYR A 170 15.74 -0.53 9.82
N GLU A 171 16.09 -1.80 10.01
CA GLU A 171 15.54 -2.68 11.06
C GLU A 171 14.01 -2.64 11.09
N VAL A 172 13.38 -2.76 9.92
CA VAL A 172 11.92 -2.76 9.78
C VAL A 172 11.34 -3.95 10.56
N GLU A 173 10.42 -3.68 11.49
CA GLU A 173 9.81 -4.74 12.30
C GLU A 173 8.81 -5.56 11.49
N ARG A 174 7.97 -4.89 10.69
CA ARG A 174 6.93 -5.54 9.89
C ARG A 174 6.86 -4.94 8.49
N CYS A 175 6.73 -5.80 7.49
CA CYS A 175 6.52 -5.44 6.10
C CYS A 175 5.20 -6.03 5.61
N TYR A 176 4.24 -5.17 5.33
CA TYR A 176 2.94 -5.52 4.78
C TYR A 176 2.92 -5.24 3.29
N TYR A 177 2.31 -6.11 2.49
CA TYR A 177 2.24 -5.91 1.04
C TYR A 177 0.92 -6.39 0.45
N GLY A 178 0.55 -5.85 -0.72
CA GLY A 178 -0.64 -6.17 -1.47
C GLY A 178 -0.36 -6.92 -2.77
N HIS A 179 -1.00 -6.50 -3.86
CA HIS A 179 -0.78 -6.91 -5.26
C HIS A 179 -1.23 -8.34 -5.61
N LEU A 180 -0.99 -9.31 -4.74
CA LEU A 180 -1.31 -10.71 -5.01
C LEU A 180 -2.80 -10.96 -4.79
N HIS A 181 -3.48 -11.54 -5.78
CA HIS A 181 -4.92 -11.82 -5.74
C HIS A 181 -5.24 -13.27 -6.14
N GLY A 182 -6.34 -13.79 -5.61
CA GLY A 182 -6.87 -15.10 -5.96
C GLY A 182 -5.87 -16.22 -5.74
N TYR A 183 -5.61 -17.03 -6.77
CA TYR A 183 -4.70 -18.18 -6.66
C TYR A 183 -3.24 -17.79 -6.35
N THR A 184 -2.84 -16.54 -6.62
CA THR A 184 -1.47 -16.07 -6.35
C THR A 184 -1.19 -15.90 -4.86
N HIS A 185 -2.22 -15.84 -3.99
CA HIS A 185 -2.04 -15.83 -2.54
C HIS A 185 -1.17 -16.98 -2.03
N ARG A 186 -1.30 -18.18 -2.64
CA ARG A 186 -0.53 -19.39 -2.27
C ARG A 186 0.98 -19.25 -2.49
N ARG A 187 1.40 -18.19 -3.16
CA ARG A 187 2.79 -17.90 -3.52
C ARG A 187 3.37 -16.75 -2.72
N ALA A 188 2.53 -16.15 -1.85
CA ALA A 188 2.96 -15.11 -0.93
C ALA A 188 3.97 -15.66 0.08
N PHE A 189 4.95 -14.86 0.41
CA PHE A 189 5.85 -15.14 1.52
C PHE A 189 5.31 -14.48 2.79
N GLU A 190 4.98 -15.27 3.79
CA GLU A 190 4.56 -14.77 5.09
C GLU A 190 5.46 -15.35 6.20
N GLY A 191 5.67 -14.59 7.26
CA GLY A 191 6.50 -14.97 8.40
C GLY A 191 7.80 -14.17 8.50
N MET A 192 8.70 -14.64 9.34
CA MET A 192 9.95 -13.95 9.67
C MET A 192 11.05 -14.20 8.63
N ARG A 193 11.74 -13.13 8.22
CA ARG A 193 13.03 -13.17 7.56
C ARG A 193 13.91 -12.11 8.21
N GLU A 194 15.11 -12.53 8.68
CA GLU A 194 15.97 -11.69 9.52
C GLU A 194 15.19 -11.14 10.72
N LYS A 195 15.05 -9.82 10.82
CA LYS A 195 14.32 -9.14 11.89
C LYS A 195 12.90 -8.70 11.48
N THR A 196 12.52 -8.88 10.21
CA THR A 196 11.27 -8.37 9.65
C THR A 196 10.23 -9.49 9.53
N GLU A 197 9.02 -9.24 10.04
CA GLU A 197 7.84 -10.07 9.81
C GLU A 197 7.10 -9.61 8.55
N TYR A 198 6.83 -10.52 7.63
CA TYR A 198 6.15 -10.26 6.34
C TYR A 198 4.73 -10.78 6.38
N ALA A 199 3.77 -10.01 5.87
CA ALA A 199 2.38 -10.42 5.76
C ALA A 199 1.69 -9.86 4.51
N LEU A 200 0.87 -10.69 3.86
CA LEU A 200 0.01 -10.28 2.76
C LEU A 200 -1.26 -9.61 3.29
N ILE A 201 -1.59 -8.43 2.75
CA ILE A 201 -2.80 -7.67 3.11
C ILE A 201 -3.66 -7.32 1.89
N ALA A 202 -3.60 -8.12 0.82
CA ALA A 202 -4.49 -7.94 -0.33
C ALA A 202 -5.96 -8.09 0.10
N ALA A 203 -6.84 -7.22 -0.41
CA ALA A 203 -8.23 -7.10 0.07
C ALA A 203 -9.01 -8.40 0.04
N ASP A 204 -8.91 -9.16 -1.05
CA ASP A 204 -9.58 -10.46 -1.20
C ASP A 204 -8.97 -11.54 -0.27
N TYR A 205 -7.66 -11.45 0.03
CA TYR A 205 -6.99 -12.33 0.98
C TYR A 205 -7.48 -12.12 2.41
N VAL A 206 -7.60 -10.88 2.84
CA VAL A 206 -8.09 -10.52 4.18
C VAL A 206 -9.63 -10.39 4.24
N ALA A 207 -10.34 -10.92 3.22
CA ALA A 207 -11.80 -10.89 3.14
C ALA A 207 -12.41 -9.47 3.27
N PHE A 208 -11.71 -8.44 2.77
CA PHE A 208 -12.07 -7.01 2.87
C PHE A 208 -12.19 -6.48 4.31
N GLN A 209 -11.55 -7.16 5.25
CA GLN A 209 -11.48 -6.72 6.64
C GLN A 209 -10.17 -5.97 6.90
N PRO A 210 -10.21 -4.79 7.53
CA PRO A 210 -9.00 -4.16 8.03
C PRO A 210 -8.26 -5.06 9.01
N VAL A 211 -6.96 -5.26 8.79
CA VAL A 211 -6.11 -6.04 9.68
C VAL A 211 -5.58 -5.10 10.77
N LYS A 212 -5.89 -5.41 12.02
CA LYS A 212 -5.36 -4.66 13.16
C LYS A 212 -3.89 -5.02 13.40
N ILE A 213 -3.01 -4.04 13.39
CA ILE A 213 -1.55 -4.21 13.49
C ILE A 213 -0.95 -3.60 14.77
N CYS A 214 -1.63 -2.67 15.41
CA CYS A 214 -1.26 -2.09 16.70
C CYS A 214 -2.52 -1.65 17.47
N ASN A 215 -2.37 -1.40 18.76
CA ASN A 215 -3.41 -0.84 19.62
C ASN A 215 -3.31 0.67 19.70
#